data_231d0de7a8138fb7adbeb27decf08f3a
#
_entry.id   231d0de7a8138fb7adbeb27decf08f3a
#
_cell.length_a   1.000
_cell.length_b   1.000
_cell.length_c   1.000
_cell.angle_alpha   90.00
_cell.angle_beta   90.00
_cell.angle_gamma   90.00
#
_symmetry.space_group_name_H-M   'P 1'
#
loop_
_entity.id
_entity.type
_entity.pdbx_description
1 polymer ?
#
loop_
_entity_poly.entity_id
_entity_poly.type
_entity_poly.pdbx_seq_one_letter_code
_entity_poly.pdbx_strand_id
1 'polypeptide(L)'
;MTNRDDVEEYISAEKIQSRVQELAETIERDFADEEITIVSVLNGSFMFCADLVRHIRRPVTLEFMAASSYGDSTESSGQVDITLDLKKDIENKNVIVVEDIVDTGLTLKGILKLLDSRGPKSLKVCSLLHKPVKTEHEIPIDYLAFEVEDQFVIGYGLDFAGKYRELPFIGLYRGEV
;
A
#
# COMPACT_ATOMS: atom_id res chain seq x y z
N MET A 1 3.78 -28.54 -1.19
CA MET A 1 3.04 -28.03 -0.01
C MET A 1 3.82 -26.85 0.54
N THR A 2 3.25 -25.66 0.58
CA THR A 2 3.91 -24.48 1.16
C THR A 2 3.97 -24.64 2.68
N ASN A 3 5.20 -24.59 3.25
CA ASN A 3 5.44 -24.76 4.69
C ASN A 3 5.89 -23.41 5.28
N ARG A 4 5.54 -23.13 6.54
CA ARG A 4 6.07 -21.95 7.27
C ARG A 4 7.58 -21.99 7.44
N ASP A 5 8.17 -23.19 7.34
CA ASP A 5 9.63 -23.38 7.39
C ASP A 5 10.36 -22.76 6.17
N ASP A 6 9.61 -22.43 5.09
CA ASP A 6 10.13 -21.76 3.89
C ASP A 6 10.15 -20.23 4.03
N VAL A 7 9.82 -19.69 5.20
CA VAL A 7 9.72 -18.24 5.45
C VAL A 7 10.78 -17.80 6.45
N GLU A 8 11.68 -16.96 5.98
CA GLU A 8 12.69 -16.30 6.83
C GLU A 8 12.15 -14.91 7.24
N GLU A 9 12.11 -14.59 8.54
CA GLU A 9 11.71 -13.26 9.00
C GLU A 9 12.70 -12.19 8.52
N TYR A 10 12.19 -11.17 7.82
CA TYR A 10 12.98 -10.08 7.25
C TYR A 10 12.76 -8.75 8.01
N ILE A 11 11.50 -8.39 8.26
CA ILE A 11 11.14 -7.23 9.09
C ILE A 11 10.18 -7.72 10.18
N SER A 12 10.60 -7.61 11.44
CA SER A 12 9.82 -8.14 12.57
C SER A 12 8.53 -7.36 12.80
N ALA A 13 7.57 -8.01 13.46
CA ALA A 13 6.28 -7.40 13.81
C ALA A 13 6.47 -6.13 14.66
N GLU A 14 7.41 -6.13 15.60
CA GLU A 14 7.69 -5.00 16.47
C GLU A 14 8.21 -3.79 15.67
N LYS A 15 9.11 -4.01 14.70
CA LYS A 15 9.60 -2.96 13.82
C LYS A 15 8.47 -2.36 12.97
N ILE A 16 7.59 -3.22 12.45
CA ILE A 16 6.42 -2.78 11.67
C ILE A 16 5.53 -1.90 12.54
N GLN A 17 5.16 -2.37 13.73
CA GLN A 17 4.25 -1.62 14.63
C GLN A 17 4.83 -0.26 15.02
N SER A 18 6.12 -0.21 15.39
CA SER A 18 6.79 1.06 15.71
C SER A 18 6.75 2.03 14.53
N ARG A 19 7.06 1.53 13.31
CA ARG A 19 7.11 2.38 12.12
C ARG A 19 5.72 2.87 11.69
N VAL A 20 4.71 2.02 11.80
CA VAL A 20 3.31 2.38 11.51
C VAL A 20 2.83 3.48 12.47
N GLN A 21 3.17 3.40 13.75
CA GLN A 21 2.86 4.45 14.71
C GLN A 21 3.54 5.78 14.35
N GLU A 22 4.83 5.77 13.99
CA GLU A 22 5.56 6.98 13.56
C GLU A 22 4.93 7.62 12.31
N LEU A 23 4.50 6.81 11.34
CA LEU A 23 3.80 7.29 10.15
C LEU A 23 2.47 7.95 10.50
N ALA A 24 1.68 7.32 11.39
CA ALA A 24 0.40 7.88 11.84
C ALA A 24 0.60 9.23 12.53
N GLU A 25 1.59 9.36 13.42
CA GLU A 25 1.95 10.61 14.09
C GLU A 25 2.39 11.69 13.10
N THR A 26 3.11 11.32 12.04
CA THR A 26 3.52 12.24 10.98
C THR A 26 2.32 12.72 10.17
N ILE A 27 1.44 11.81 9.79
CA ILE A 27 0.20 12.14 9.08
C ILE A 27 -0.68 13.08 9.92
N GLU A 28 -0.84 12.79 11.22
CA GLU A 28 -1.62 13.65 12.12
C GLU A 28 -1.07 15.08 12.21
N ARG A 29 0.26 15.21 12.24
CA ARG A 29 0.94 16.52 12.27
C ARG A 29 0.78 17.28 10.95
N ASP A 30 0.92 16.59 9.82
CA ASP A 30 0.88 17.22 8.50
C ASP A 30 -0.50 17.75 8.14
N PHE A 31 -1.56 17.06 8.57
CA PHE A 31 -2.94 17.46 8.28
C PHE A 31 -3.59 18.29 9.39
N ALA A 32 -2.95 18.42 10.56
CA ALA A 32 -3.45 19.16 11.71
C ALA A 32 -4.94 18.84 11.99
N ASP A 33 -5.86 19.81 11.80
CA ASP A 33 -7.30 19.65 12.06
C ASP A 33 -8.12 19.31 10.80
N GLU A 34 -7.47 19.04 9.68
CA GLU A 34 -8.16 18.75 8.42
C GLU A 34 -8.69 17.32 8.38
N GLU A 35 -9.85 17.12 7.75
CA GLU A 35 -10.39 15.78 7.49
C GLU A 35 -9.51 15.02 6.50
N ILE A 36 -9.32 13.73 6.75
CA ILE A 36 -8.53 12.82 5.91
C ILE A 36 -9.42 11.68 5.41
N THR A 37 -9.33 11.41 4.12
CA THR A 37 -9.86 10.19 3.50
C THR A 37 -8.72 9.26 3.20
N ILE A 38 -8.73 8.08 3.82
CA ILE A 38 -7.79 6.99 3.55
C ILE A 38 -8.39 6.10 2.46
N VAL A 39 -7.64 5.87 1.40
CA VAL A 39 -8.01 4.93 0.33
C VAL A 39 -7.02 3.77 0.36
N SER A 40 -7.47 2.61 0.83
CA SER A 40 -6.64 1.39 0.89
C SER A 40 -6.75 0.62 -0.43
N VAL A 41 -5.61 0.32 -1.05
CA VAL A 41 -5.55 -0.48 -2.28
C VAL A 41 -5.48 -1.96 -1.91
N LEU A 42 -6.58 -2.66 -2.13
CA LEU A 42 -6.73 -4.08 -1.79
C LEU A 42 -6.06 -4.97 -2.85
N ASN A 43 -5.55 -6.20 -2.47
CA ASN A 43 -5.77 -6.81 -1.15
C ASN A 43 -4.56 -6.60 -0.19
N GLY A 44 -3.35 -6.42 -0.67
CA GLY A 44 -2.13 -6.50 0.13
C GLY A 44 -2.05 -5.45 1.26
N SER A 45 -2.60 -4.26 1.04
CA SER A 45 -2.52 -3.15 2.00
C SER A 45 -3.42 -3.28 3.23
N PHE A 46 -4.30 -4.30 3.31
CA PHE A 46 -5.36 -4.34 4.33
C PHE A 46 -4.85 -4.38 5.77
N MET A 47 -3.76 -5.13 6.05
CA MET A 47 -3.16 -5.20 7.39
C MET A 47 -2.51 -3.87 7.76
N PHE A 48 -1.70 -3.34 6.86
CA PHE A 48 -1.03 -2.06 7.04
C PHE A 48 -2.04 -0.92 7.26
N CYS A 49 -3.07 -0.84 6.43
CA CYS A 49 -4.12 0.15 6.55
C CYS A 49 -4.88 0.03 7.88
N ALA A 50 -5.23 -1.20 8.30
CA ALA A 50 -5.93 -1.43 9.54
C ALA A 50 -5.13 -0.95 10.76
N ASP A 51 -3.83 -1.23 10.80
CA ASP A 51 -2.98 -0.77 11.89
C ASP A 51 -2.74 0.75 11.81
N LEU A 52 -2.49 1.30 10.63
CA LEU A 52 -2.28 2.74 10.44
C LEU A 52 -3.46 3.56 10.96
N VAL A 53 -4.69 3.23 10.53
CA VAL A 53 -5.88 4.01 10.93
C VAL A 53 -6.18 3.91 12.42
N ARG A 54 -5.80 2.82 13.09
CA ARG A 54 -5.98 2.63 14.53
C ARG A 54 -5.01 3.47 15.36
N HIS A 55 -3.87 3.87 14.78
CA HIS A 55 -2.93 4.81 15.41
C HIS A 55 -3.28 6.28 15.15
N ILE A 56 -4.11 6.59 14.15
CA ILE A 56 -4.62 7.95 13.93
C ILE A 56 -5.73 8.24 14.96
N ARG A 57 -5.55 9.26 15.79
CA ARG A 57 -6.43 9.56 16.96
C ARG A 57 -7.72 10.29 16.60
N ARG A 58 -7.80 10.81 15.37
CA ARG A 58 -8.99 11.52 14.88
C ARG A 58 -9.85 10.62 13.99
N PRO A 59 -11.13 10.94 13.83
CA PRO A 59 -11.96 10.25 12.84
C PRO A 59 -11.40 10.43 11.42
N VAL A 60 -11.33 9.33 10.68
CA VAL A 60 -10.97 9.32 9.26
C VAL A 60 -12.09 8.69 8.45
N THR A 61 -12.26 9.12 7.20
CA THR A 61 -13.06 8.39 6.24
C THR A 61 -12.19 7.28 5.64
N LEU A 62 -12.69 6.05 5.64
CA LEU A 62 -11.99 4.90 5.08
C LEU A 62 -12.74 4.39 3.85
N GLU A 63 -12.06 4.34 2.71
CA GLU A 63 -12.53 3.80 1.44
C GLU A 63 -11.57 2.71 0.96
N PHE A 64 -12.05 1.83 0.11
CA PHE A 64 -11.29 0.74 -0.46
C PHE A 64 -11.35 0.78 -1.97
N MET A 65 -10.23 0.49 -2.60
CA MET A 65 -10.11 0.34 -4.04
C MET A 65 -9.38 -0.95 -4.35
N ALA A 66 -9.74 -1.62 -5.43
CA ALA A 66 -8.97 -2.74 -5.93
C ALA A 66 -8.76 -2.58 -7.44
N ALA A 67 -7.56 -2.86 -7.86
CA ALA A 67 -7.16 -2.77 -9.24
C ALA A 67 -6.36 -4.01 -9.63
N SER A 68 -6.54 -4.47 -10.88
CA SER A 68 -5.67 -5.45 -11.49
C SER A 68 -4.87 -4.79 -12.61
N SER A 69 -3.57 -5.12 -12.69
CA SER A 69 -2.80 -4.83 -13.89
C SER A 69 -3.28 -5.76 -14.99
N TYR A 70 -3.63 -5.21 -16.15
CA TYR A 70 -3.95 -6.02 -17.34
C TYR A 70 -2.75 -6.90 -17.69
N GLY A 71 -3.00 -8.23 -17.79
CA GLY A 71 -1.98 -9.26 -17.98
C GLY A 71 -1.05 -9.04 -19.17
N ASP A 72 0.05 -9.73 -19.14
CA ASP A 72 1.07 -10.14 -20.14
C ASP A 72 1.12 -9.51 -21.56
N SER A 73 0.44 -8.40 -21.85
CA SER A 73 0.64 -7.68 -23.11
C SER A 73 1.82 -6.74 -22.98
N THR A 74 2.80 -6.95 -23.83
CA THR A 74 4.06 -6.19 -23.95
C THR A 74 3.89 -4.69 -24.29
N GLU A 75 2.68 -4.20 -24.39
CA GLU A 75 2.33 -2.78 -24.50
C GLU A 75 1.35 -2.42 -23.38
N SER A 76 1.91 -2.08 -22.20
CA SER A 76 1.12 -1.57 -21.09
C SER A 76 0.63 -0.16 -21.41
N SER A 77 -0.62 -0.02 -21.82
CA SER A 77 -1.30 1.27 -22.07
C SER A 77 -1.42 2.16 -20.82
N GLY A 78 -0.92 1.71 -19.67
CA GLY A 78 -1.10 2.39 -18.38
C GLY A 78 -2.55 2.41 -17.89
N GLN A 79 -3.44 1.66 -18.54
CA GLN A 79 -4.81 1.45 -18.09
C GLN A 79 -4.82 0.39 -17.00
N VAL A 80 -5.39 0.77 -15.86
CA VAL A 80 -5.62 -0.10 -14.70
C VAL A 80 -7.08 -0.52 -14.73
N ASP A 81 -7.35 -1.81 -14.64
CA ASP A 81 -8.71 -2.32 -14.51
C ASP A 81 -9.14 -2.22 -13.04
N ILE A 82 -10.11 -1.35 -12.77
CA ILE A 82 -10.64 -1.13 -11.43
C ILE A 82 -11.74 -2.16 -11.15
N THR A 83 -11.46 -3.11 -10.28
CA THR A 83 -12.39 -4.18 -9.89
C THR A 83 -13.25 -3.79 -8.69
N LEU A 84 -12.79 -2.83 -7.87
CA LEU A 84 -13.55 -2.20 -6.79
C LEU A 84 -13.26 -0.71 -6.79
N ASP A 85 -14.29 0.12 -6.90
CA ASP A 85 -14.16 1.58 -6.89
C ASP A 85 -14.68 2.19 -5.58
N LEU A 86 -14.31 3.46 -5.34
CA LEU A 86 -14.73 4.23 -4.17
C LEU A 86 -16.25 4.39 -4.15
N LYS A 87 -16.82 4.32 -2.95
CA LYS A 87 -18.26 4.55 -2.74
C LYS A 87 -18.58 6.02 -2.50
N LYS A 88 -17.62 6.79 -2.00
CA LYS A 88 -17.79 8.21 -1.68
C LYS A 88 -17.00 9.09 -2.63
N ASP A 89 -17.54 10.27 -2.87
CA ASP A 89 -16.85 11.31 -3.60
C ASP A 89 -15.65 11.84 -2.79
N ILE A 90 -14.55 12.09 -3.50
CA ILE A 90 -13.29 12.62 -2.94
C ILE A 90 -12.99 14.04 -3.40
N GLU A 91 -13.90 14.69 -4.15
CA GLU A 91 -13.73 16.07 -4.58
C GLU A 91 -13.50 17.00 -3.38
N ASN A 92 -12.47 17.84 -3.46
CA ASN A 92 -12.02 18.76 -2.40
C ASN A 92 -11.66 18.07 -1.07
N LYS A 93 -11.37 16.75 -1.04
CA LYS A 93 -10.91 16.02 0.16
C LYS A 93 -9.40 15.86 0.17
N ASN A 94 -8.82 15.79 1.37
CA ASN A 94 -7.45 15.33 1.53
C ASN A 94 -7.45 13.80 1.47
N VAL A 95 -6.77 13.25 0.48
CA VAL A 95 -6.73 11.81 0.20
C VAL A 95 -5.35 11.27 0.45
N ILE A 96 -5.26 10.16 1.19
CA ILE A 96 -4.04 9.36 1.35
C ILE A 96 -4.31 7.97 0.79
N VAL A 97 -3.60 7.60 -0.27
CA VAL A 97 -3.62 6.25 -0.83
C VAL A 97 -2.66 5.38 -0.04
N VAL A 98 -3.16 4.27 0.51
CA VAL A 98 -2.37 3.31 1.29
C VAL A 98 -2.10 2.08 0.44
N GLU A 99 -0.81 1.79 0.22
CA GLU A 99 -0.30 0.70 -0.61
C GLU A 99 0.59 -0.24 0.22
N ASP A 100 0.58 -1.52 -0.08
CA ASP A 100 1.47 -2.50 0.56
C ASP A 100 2.90 -2.41 0.02
N ILE A 101 3.07 -2.35 -1.29
CA ILE A 101 4.38 -2.29 -1.92
C ILE A 101 4.37 -1.49 -3.22
N VAL A 102 5.28 -0.56 -3.34
CA VAL A 102 5.61 0.08 -4.62
C VAL A 102 6.78 -0.68 -5.24
N ASP A 103 6.47 -1.47 -6.27
CA ASP A 103 7.42 -2.24 -7.07
C ASP A 103 7.76 -1.45 -8.35
N THR A 104 7.20 -1.78 -9.51
CA THR A 104 7.41 -1.00 -10.76
C THR A 104 6.74 0.38 -10.74
N GLY A 105 5.74 0.57 -9.91
CA GLY A 105 4.93 1.78 -9.79
C GLY A 105 3.82 1.90 -10.84
N LEU A 106 3.72 1.00 -11.81
CA LEU A 106 2.77 1.12 -12.92
C LEU A 106 1.31 1.15 -12.46
N THR A 107 0.90 0.19 -11.64
CA THR A 107 -0.47 0.09 -11.13
C THR A 107 -0.84 1.31 -10.29
N LEU A 108 0.03 1.67 -9.35
CA LEU A 108 -0.20 2.82 -8.47
C LEU A 108 -0.27 4.13 -9.28
N LYS A 109 0.56 4.31 -10.30
CA LYS A 109 0.49 5.46 -11.22
C LYS A 109 -0.88 5.58 -11.89
N GLY A 110 -1.43 4.46 -12.36
CA GLY A 110 -2.77 4.42 -12.95
C GLY A 110 -3.86 4.78 -11.95
N ILE A 111 -3.79 4.25 -10.74
CA ILE A 111 -4.70 4.58 -9.62
C ILE A 111 -4.62 6.07 -9.28
N LEU A 112 -3.41 6.61 -9.09
CA LEU A 112 -3.23 8.02 -8.76
C LEU A 112 -3.77 8.95 -9.84
N LYS A 113 -3.54 8.64 -11.12
CA LYS A 113 -4.10 9.41 -12.23
C LYS A 113 -5.63 9.41 -12.22
N LEU A 114 -6.25 8.27 -11.93
CA LEU A 114 -7.70 8.16 -11.80
C LEU A 114 -8.22 8.99 -10.61
N LEU A 115 -7.61 8.87 -9.45
CA LEU A 115 -8.02 9.60 -8.26
C LEU A 115 -7.82 11.11 -8.40
N ASP A 116 -6.71 11.54 -9.01
CA ASP A 116 -6.43 12.96 -9.29
C ASP A 116 -7.49 13.58 -10.21
N SER A 117 -7.98 12.83 -11.21
CA SER A 117 -9.05 13.28 -12.10
C SER A 117 -10.39 13.54 -11.40
N ARG A 118 -10.55 13.08 -10.14
CA ARG A 118 -11.72 13.31 -9.30
C ARG A 118 -11.64 14.58 -8.44
N GLY A 119 -10.58 15.38 -8.61
CA GLY A 119 -10.43 16.70 -8.00
C GLY A 119 -10.24 16.70 -6.48
N PRO A 120 -9.42 15.83 -5.88
CA PRO A 120 -9.11 15.92 -4.46
C PRO A 120 -8.38 17.23 -4.14
N LYS A 121 -8.53 17.74 -2.90
CA LYS A 121 -7.78 18.90 -2.41
C LYS A 121 -6.28 18.59 -2.33
N SER A 122 -5.95 17.39 -1.89
CA SER A 122 -4.60 16.84 -1.90
C SER A 122 -4.65 15.34 -2.13
N LEU A 123 -3.63 14.79 -2.79
CA LEU A 123 -3.47 13.37 -3.04
C LEU A 123 -2.05 12.97 -2.63
N LYS A 124 -1.93 12.16 -1.58
CA LYS A 124 -0.67 11.68 -1.03
C LYS A 124 -0.61 10.17 -1.04
N VAL A 125 0.60 9.62 -1.00
CA VAL A 125 0.86 8.18 -0.99
C VAL A 125 1.54 7.77 0.32
N CYS A 126 0.98 6.74 0.96
CA CYS A 126 1.54 6.06 2.13
C CYS A 126 1.82 4.61 1.75
N SER A 127 3.09 4.22 1.67
CA SER A 127 3.47 2.85 1.31
C SER A 127 4.17 2.14 2.46
N LEU A 128 3.83 0.86 2.66
CA LEU A 128 4.54 0.02 3.61
C LEU A 128 5.94 -0.33 3.09
N LEU A 129 6.04 -0.75 1.83
CA LEU A 129 7.31 -1.12 1.21
C LEU A 129 7.54 -0.36 -0.10
N HIS A 130 8.82 -0.12 -0.39
CA HIS A 130 9.27 0.40 -1.67
C HIS A 130 10.51 -0.37 -2.13
N LYS A 131 10.53 -0.76 -3.42
CA LYS A 131 11.67 -1.36 -4.10
C LYS A 131 12.30 -0.37 -5.08
N PRO A 132 13.24 0.48 -4.66
CA PRO A 132 13.78 1.55 -5.52
C PRO A 132 14.41 1.02 -6.81
N VAL A 133 15.04 -0.16 -6.74
CA VAL A 133 15.75 -0.78 -7.89
C VAL A 133 14.78 -1.22 -8.99
N LYS A 134 13.53 -1.54 -8.65
CA LYS A 134 12.50 -1.99 -9.60
C LYS A 134 11.61 -0.88 -10.12
N THR A 135 11.65 0.30 -9.50
CA THR A 135 10.74 1.39 -9.84
C THR A 135 11.08 1.95 -11.24
N GLU A 136 10.23 1.65 -12.19
CA GLU A 136 10.28 2.16 -13.56
C GLU A 136 9.49 3.45 -13.74
N HIS A 137 8.46 3.63 -12.89
CA HIS A 137 7.59 4.79 -12.89
C HIS A 137 7.76 5.54 -11.58
N GLU A 138 8.28 6.75 -11.66
CA GLU A 138 8.48 7.61 -10.50
C GLU A 138 7.12 7.95 -9.85
N ILE A 139 6.97 7.54 -8.59
CA ILE A 139 5.80 7.78 -7.76
C ILE A 139 6.25 8.59 -6.56
N PRO A 140 5.65 9.75 -6.30
CA PRO A 140 5.90 10.48 -5.07
C PRO A 140 5.33 9.67 -3.89
N ILE A 141 6.20 9.12 -3.04
CA ILE A 141 5.80 8.44 -1.80
C ILE A 141 6.00 9.45 -0.66
N ASP A 142 4.89 9.99 -0.13
CA ASP A 142 4.93 11.01 0.93
C ASP A 142 5.26 10.39 2.28
N TYR A 143 4.78 9.17 2.51
CA TYR A 143 4.94 8.43 3.76
C TYR A 143 5.41 7.00 3.45
N LEU A 144 6.67 6.71 3.72
CA LEU A 144 7.27 5.40 3.48
C LEU A 144 7.64 4.72 4.79
N ALA A 145 7.22 3.46 4.96
CA ALA A 145 7.65 2.68 6.10
C ALA A 145 9.07 2.13 5.89
N PHE A 146 9.29 1.33 4.83
CA PHE A 146 10.58 0.68 4.60
C PHE A 146 10.97 0.66 3.12
N GLU A 147 12.24 0.92 2.83
CA GLU A 147 12.86 0.51 1.58
C GLU A 147 13.37 -0.93 1.70
N VAL A 148 13.16 -1.73 0.68
CA VAL A 148 13.56 -3.14 0.64
C VAL A 148 14.28 -3.45 -0.66
N GLU A 149 15.16 -4.45 -0.60
CA GLU A 149 15.84 -4.99 -1.77
C GLU A 149 14.86 -5.71 -2.70
N ASP A 150 15.31 -6.01 -3.93
CA ASP A 150 14.50 -6.78 -4.88
C ASP A 150 14.47 -8.27 -4.51
N GLN A 151 13.72 -8.58 -3.46
CA GLN A 151 13.44 -9.93 -3.00
C GLN A 151 11.95 -10.20 -2.97
N PHE A 152 11.57 -11.48 -3.05
CA PHE A 152 10.17 -11.88 -2.96
C PHE A 152 9.72 -11.88 -1.50
N VAL A 153 8.90 -10.91 -1.14
CA VAL A 153 8.43 -10.67 0.23
C VAL A 153 6.98 -11.10 0.41
N ILE A 154 6.67 -11.65 1.57
CA ILE A 154 5.33 -12.13 1.97
C ILE A 154 5.05 -11.74 3.42
N GLY A 155 3.81 -11.88 3.83
CA GLY A 155 3.39 -11.57 5.20
C GLY A 155 2.88 -10.15 5.37
N TYR A 156 2.21 -9.88 6.46
CA TYR A 156 1.60 -8.61 6.83
C TYR A 156 0.74 -8.00 5.69
N GLY A 157 -0.08 -8.86 5.09
CA GLY A 157 -0.95 -8.52 3.95
C GLY A 157 -0.45 -9.01 2.60
N LEU A 158 0.86 -9.10 2.39
CA LEU A 158 1.48 -9.63 1.17
C LEU A 158 1.34 -11.14 1.09
N ASP A 159 1.19 -11.68 -0.13
CA ASP A 159 0.94 -13.09 -0.32
C ASP A 159 1.89 -13.80 -1.30
N PHE A 160 1.87 -15.14 -1.21
CA PHE A 160 2.27 -16.05 -2.24
C PHE A 160 1.13 -17.04 -2.52
N ALA A 161 0.59 -17.02 -3.74
CA ALA A 161 -0.52 -17.87 -4.16
C ALA A 161 -1.74 -17.83 -3.20
N GLY A 162 -2.08 -16.62 -2.72
CA GLY A 162 -3.22 -16.37 -1.81
C GLY A 162 -2.98 -16.74 -0.35
N LYS A 163 -1.75 -17.10 0.05
CA LYS A 163 -1.37 -17.55 1.39
C LYS A 163 -0.37 -16.58 2.03
N TYR A 164 -0.14 -16.73 3.34
CA TYR A 164 0.84 -16.00 4.15
C TYR A 164 0.47 -14.56 4.50
N ARG A 165 -0.66 -13.99 4.03
CA ARG A 165 -1.09 -12.64 4.40
C ARG A 165 -1.27 -12.44 5.90
N GLU A 166 -1.55 -13.55 6.63
CA GLU A 166 -1.81 -13.57 8.07
C GLU A 166 -0.56 -13.47 8.94
N LEU A 167 0.65 -13.60 8.38
CA LEU A 167 1.89 -13.47 9.15
C LEU A 167 2.00 -12.07 9.74
N PRO A 168 2.38 -11.92 11.04
CA PRO A 168 2.47 -10.60 11.67
C PRO A 168 3.72 -9.80 11.27
N PHE A 169 4.62 -10.41 10.54
CA PHE A 169 5.91 -9.88 10.08
C PHE A 169 6.02 -9.95 8.55
N ILE A 170 6.99 -9.27 7.98
CA ILE A 170 7.37 -9.42 6.58
C ILE A 170 8.51 -10.43 6.50
N GLY A 171 8.32 -11.46 5.70
CA GLY A 171 9.28 -12.53 5.50
C GLY A 171 9.76 -12.63 4.04
N LEU A 172 10.93 -13.24 3.87
CA LEU A 172 11.44 -13.68 2.58
C LEU A 172 10.95 -15.10 2.32
N TYR A 173 10.34 -15.34 1.18
CA TYR A 173 9.96 -16.68 0.76
C TYR A 173 11.17 -17.37 0.14
N ARG A 174 11.59 -18.51 0.73
CA ARG A 174 12.76 -19.31 0.32
C ARG A 174 12.38 -20.63 -0.34
N GLY A 175 11.06 -20.91 -0.49
CA GLY A 175 10.60 -22.09 -1.17
C GLY A 175 10.73 -22.01 -2.68
N GLU A 176 10.44 -23.12 -3.37
CA GLU A 176 10.38 -23.16 -4.85
C GLU A 176 9.17 -22.33 -5.33
N VAL A 177 9.39 -21.43 -6.28
CA VAL A 177 8.40 -20.56 -6.91
C VAL A 177 7.89 -21.20 -8.19
#